data_39bcc771efe3111998e174c082fcda21
#
_entry.id   39bcc771efe3111998e174c082fcda21
#
_cell.length_a   1.000
_cell.length_b   1.000
_cell.length_c   1.000
_cell.angle_alpha   90.00
_cell.angle_beta   90.00
_cell.angle_gamma   90.00
#
_symmetry.space_group_name_H-M   'P 1'
#
loop_
_entity.id
_entity.type
_entity.pdbx_description
1 polymer ?
#
loop_
_entity_poly.entity_id
_entity_poly.type
_entity_poly.pdbx_seq_one_letter_code
_entity_poly.pdbx_strand_id
1 'polypeptide(L)'
;MHKQAGRRLPAREIFFVISIINNSGRKKPRQRTKKMEAFVTTGLVLKETRYKESDRILTILTPELGVISAAAQSSLRLKSKLFSACGLFCYSEFTLVPGRNMYTVREAEVKNVFHGISSSIEGMSLAMYMAEMAMTLSPTGQEAQRELRLLLNCFYMISESKTDLRVIKAVFELRTMSECGFMPQIVCCRDCSAYDGAAFYLDVQEGHLLCADCAAKAGKTCNLDQGALYALRHICLVEDKKIFAFKISVGSLEKL
;
A
#
# COMPACT_ATOMS: atom_id res chain seq x y z
N MET A 1 -24.44 6.28 34.21
CA MET A 1 -23.65 5.41 33.32
C MET A 1 -23.81 5.94 31.88
N HIS A 2 -22.89 6.81 31.41
CA HIS A 2 -22.95 7.40 30.09
C HIS A 2 -22.09 6.53 29.12
N LYS A 3 -22.74 5.87 28.16
CA LYS A 3 -22.08 5.25 27.01
C LYS A 3 -21.75 6.35 26.02
N GLN A 4 -20.47 6.67 25.85
CA GLN A 4 -19.99 7.45 24.71
C GLN A 4 -19.98 6.55 23.45
N ALA A 5 -20.92 6.80 22.54
CA ALA A 5 -20.92 6.22 21.21
C ALA A 5 -19.86 6.94 20.35
N GLY A 6 -18.81 6.25 19.97
CA GLY A 6 -17.82 6.73 19.01
C GLY A 6 -18.46 6.93 17.64
N ARG A 7 -18.64 8.17 17.20
CA ARG A 7 -19.06 8.53 15.84
C ARG A 7 -17.92 8.20 14.86
N ARG A 8 -18.16 7.28 13.95
CA ARG A 8 -17.29 7.02 12.78
C ARG A 8 -17.64 8.03 11.69
N LEU A 9 -16.62 8.57 11.03
CA LEU A 9 -16.76 9.57 9.97
C LEU A 9 -17.19 8.91 8.63
N PRO A 10 -18.06 9.55 7.81
CA PRO A 10 -18.48 9.03 6.51
C PRO A 10 -17.34 9.12 5.46
N ALA A 11 -17.37 8.21 4.48
CA ALA A 11 -16.33 8.04 3.45
C ALA A 11 -15.95 9.32 2.67
N ARG A 12 -16.84 10.29 2.55
CA ARG A 12 -16.56 11.61 1.94
C ARG A 12 -15.59 12.47 2.77
N GLU A 13 -15.50 12.25 4.08
CA GLU A 13 -14.57 12.98 4.94
C GLU A 13 -13.18 12.34 4.98
N ILE A 14 -13.02 11.10 4.48
CA ILE A 14 -11.73 10.41 4.39
C ILE A 14 -10.75 11.18 3.50
N PHE A 15 -11.21 11.73 2.37
CA PHE A 15 -10.39 12.60 1.52
C PHE A 15 -9.99 13.91 2.23
N PHE A 16 -10.84 14.41 3.12
CA PHE A 16 -10.58 15.64 3.87
C PHE A 16 -9.61 15.39 5.04
N VAL A 17 -9.71 14.26 5.72
CA VAL A 17 -8.80 13.85 6.81
C VAL A 17 -7.39 13.58 6.29
N ILE A 18 -7.24 12.97 5.11
CA ILE A 18 -5.93 12.80 4.45
C ILE A 18 -5.27 14.15 4.16
N SER A 19 -6.05 15.18 3.81
CA SER A 19 -5.57 16.55 3.60
C SER A 19 -5.10 17.23 4.91
N ILE A 20 -5.70 16.91 6.05
CA ILE A 20 -5.38 17.52 7.35
C ILE A 20 -4.13 16.88 7.97
N ILE A 21 -3.92 15.58 7.79
CA ILE A 21 -2.75 14.85 8.34
C ILE A 21 -1.44 15.36 7.71
N ASN A 22 -1.48 15.79 6.44
CA ASN A 22 -0.30 16.33 5.75
C ASN A 22 0.06 17.78 6.13
N ASN A 23 -0.76 18.49 6.92
CA ASN A 23 -0.54 19.92 7.19
C ASN A 23 -0.18 20.28 8.63
N SER A 24 0.17 19.31 9.48
CA SER A 24 0.69 19.60 10.82
C SER A 24 2.18 19.94 10.78
N GLY A 25 2.48 21.17 10.41
CA GLY A 25 3.82 21.78 10.46
C GLY A 25 4.36 21.86 11.90
N ARG A 26 4.87 20.76 12.44
CA ARG A 26 5.66 20.76 13.67
C ARG A 26 7.09 21.22 13.35
N LYS A 27 7.45 22.41 13.83
CA LYS A 27 8.84 22.88 13.85
C LYS A 27 9.71 21.86 14.59
N LYS A 28 10.61 21.19 13.86
CA LYS A 28 11.57 20.24 14.44
C LYS A 28 12.52 20.98 15.41
N PRO A 29 12.83 20.42 16.60
CA PRO A 29 13.86 20.98 17.48
C PRO A 29 15.21 20.94 16.77
N ARG A 30 15.99 22.02 16.88
CA ARG A 30 17.37 22.10 16.39
C ARG A 30 18.23 21.10 17.16
N GLN A 31 18.48 19.94 16.60
CA GLN A 31 19.47 19.01 17.14
C GLN A 31 20.87 19.42 16.65
N ARG A 32 21.79 19.51 17.59
CA ARG A 32 23.23 19.66 17.35
C ARG A 32 23.71 18.52 16.47
N THR A 33 24.49 18.83 15.45
CA THR A 33 25.07 17.90 14.49
C THR A 33 26.02 16.90 15.15
N LYS A 34 25.50 15.80 15.68
CA LYS A 34 26.27 14.57 15.84
C LYS A 34 26.52 14.06 14.43
N LYS A 35 27.78 13.73 14.08
CA LYS A 35 28.14 13.10 12.81
C LYS A 35 27.33 11.79 12.74
N MET A 36 26.22 11.79 11.99
CA MET A 36 25.32 10.64 11.95
C MET A 36 25.99 9.57 11.10
N GLU A 37 26.15 8.38 11.68
CA GLU A 37 26.81 7.23 11.04
C GLU A 37 25.94 6.71 9.87
N ALA A 38 26.60 6.16 8.87
CA ALA A 38 25.92 5.48 7.78
C ALA A 38 25.25 4.21 8.32
N PHE A 39 24.08 3.90 7.80
CA PHE A 39 23.37 2.65 8.13
C PHE A 39 22.90 1.96 6.85
N VAL A 40 22.63 0.65 6.97
CA VAL A 40 22.16 -0.18 5.87
C VAL A 40 20.69 -0.48 6.07
N THR A 41 19.90 -0.35 5.01
CA THR A 41 18.49 -0.75 4.96
C THR A 41 18.13 -1.22 3.56
N THR A 42 17.12 -2.07 3.46
CA THR A 42 16.51 -2.40 2.17
C THR A 42 15.41 -1.40 1.84
N GLY A 43 15.06 -1.26 0.57
CA GLY A 43 13.96 -0.40 0.18
C GLY A 43 13.56 -0.55 -1.28
N LEU A 44 12.33 -0.17 -1.57
CA LEU A 44 11.76 -0.12 -2.90
C LEU A 44 11.73 1.32 -3.40
N VAL A 45 12.31 1.59 -4.56
CA VAL A 45 12.26 2.92 -5.18
C VAL A 45 10.86 3.14 -5.75
N LEU A 46 10.08 4.01 -5.10
CA LEU A 46 8.71 4.36 -5.52
C LEU A 46 8.69 5.47 -6.57
N LYS A 47 9.67 6.37 -6.50
CA LYS A 47 9.78 7.51 -7.42
C LYS A 47 11.24 7.90 -7.60
N GLU A 48 11.61 8.21 -8.83
CA GLU A 48 12.88 8.86 -9.14
C GLU A 48 12.63 10.20 -9.83
N THR A 49 13.40 11.21 -9.43
CA THR A 49 13.36 12.53 -10.05
C THR A 49 14.77 12.93 -10.43
N ARG A 50 14.98 13.29 -11.69
CA ARG A 50 16.30 13.80 -12.15
C ARG A 50 16.61 15.10 -11.43
N TYR A 51 17.83 15.19 -10.92
CA TYR A 51 18.35 16.36 -10.24
C TYR A 51 19.75 16.65 -10.76
N LYS A 52 19.97 17.85 -11.28
CA LYS A 52 21.19 18.22 -12.02
C LYS A 52 21.40 17.28 -13.25
N GLU A 53 22.63 17.23 -13.76
CA GLU A 53 22.95 16.48 -14.96
C GLU A 53 23.08 14.97 -14.75
N SER A 54 23.51 14.54 -13.57
CA SER A 54 23.86 13.14 -13.30
C SER A 54 23.26 12.55 -12.04
N ASP A 55 22.49 13.33 -11.28
CA ASP A 55 21.98 12.94 -9.97
C ASP A 55 20.49 12.61 -10.03
N ARG A 56 20.02 11.79 -9.08
CA ARG A 56 18.60 11.54 -8.83
C ARG A 56 18.26 11.88 -7.39
N ILE A 57 17.00 12.31 -7.19
CA ILE A 57 16.35 12.27 -5.88
C ILE A 57 15.37 11.11 -5.92
N LEU A 58 15.50 10.21 -4.95
CA LEU A 58 14.68 9.00 -4.83
C LEU A 58 13.68 9.18 -3.69
N THR A 59 12.46 8.68 -3.90
CA THR A 59 11.52 8.36 -2.82
C THR A 59 11.55 6.85 -2.64
N ILE A 60 11.92 6.40 -1.46
CA ILE A 60 12.17 4.98 -1.15
C ILE A 60 11.25 4.58 -0.01
N LEU A 61 10.54 3.47 -0.16
CA LEU A 61 9.82 2.81 0.94
C LEU A 61 10.76 1.81 1.59
N THR A 62 11.03 2.03 2.86
CA THR A 62 11.91 1.17 3.69
C THR A 62 11.13 0.53 4.82
N PRO A 63 11.55 -0.65 5.33
CA PRO A 63 10.81 -1.35 6.38
C PRO A 63 10.86 -0.62 7.73
N GLU A 64 11.99 0.03 8.08
CA GLU A 64 12.18 0.60 9.42
C GLU A 64 11.80 2.09 9.49
N LEU A 65 11.91 2.82 8.37
CA LEU A 65 11.75 4.28 8.33
C LEU A 65 10.55 4.73 7.50
N GLY A 66 9.80 3.79 6.92
CA GLY A 66 8.71 4.11 6.01
C GLY A 66 9.21 4.82 4.75
N VAL A 67 8.46 5.81 4.29
CA VAL A 67 8.79 6.58 3.09
C VAL A 67 9.86 7.63 3.42
N ILE A 68 11.00 7.55 2.74
CA ILE A 68 12.13 8.47 2.89
C ILE A 68 12.52 9.10 1.56
N SER A 69 13.18 10.25 1.62
CA SER A 69 13.82 10.89 0.46
C SER A 69 15.34 10.74 0.54
N ALA A 70 15.98 10.35 -0.57
CA ALA A 70 17.42 10.17 -0.64
C ALA A 70 18.02 10.73 -1.94
N ALA A 71 19.14 11.46 -1.84
CA ALA A 71 19.91 11.92 -2.98
C ALA A 71 20.90 10.83 -3.43
N ALA A 72 20.83 10.44 -4.70
CA ALA A 72 21.73 9.47 -5.33
C ALA A 72 22.62 10.21 -6.33
N GLN A 73 23.83 10.60 -5.88
CA GLN A 73 24.78 11.36 -6.69
C GLN A 73 25.37 10.48 -7.80
N SER A 74 25.54 11.05 -8.98
CA SER A 74 26.08 10.39 -10.18
C SER A 74 25.34 9.11 -10.59
N SER A 75 24.12 8.90 -10.10
CA SER A 75 23.33 7.68 -10.36
C SER A 75 22.80 7.57 -11.79
N LEU A 76 22.84 8.65 -12.59
CA LEU A 76 22.49 8.63 -14.02
C LEU A 76 23.66 8.28 -14.93
N ARG A 77 24.90 8.19 -14.41
CA ARG A 77 26.06 7.79 -15.22
C ARG A 77 26.03 6.28 -15.44
N LEU A 78 26.14 5.82 -16.70
CA LEU A 78 26.11 4.40 -17.06
C LEU A 78 27.15 3.54 -16.34
N LYS A 79 28.32 4.11 -16.02
CA LYS A 79 29.37 3.42 -15.25
C LYS A 79 29.19 3.48 -13.74
N SER A 80 28.14 4.13 -13.25
CA SER A 80 27.85 4.22 -11.82
C SER A 80 27.28 2.90 -11.31
N LYS A 81 27.80 2.41 -10.18
CA LYS A 81 27.22 1.27 -9.45
C LYS A 81 25.78 1.54 -8.98
N LEU A 82 25.40 2.83 -8.85
CA LEU A 82 24.06 3.25 -8.46
C LEU A 82 23.06 3.28 -9.62
N PHE A 83 23.51 3.11 -10.87
CA PHE A 83 22.65 3.31 -12.05
C PHE A 83 21.42 2.40 -12.02
N SER A 84 21.62 1.10 -11.85
CA SER A 84 20.54 0.11 -11.80
C SER A 84 19.83 0.07 -10.44
N ALA A 85 20.59 0.14 -9.35
CA ALA A 85 20.04 0.00 -7.99
C ALA A 85 19.12 1.17 -7.58
N CYS A 86 19.26 2.34 -8.22
CA CYS A 86 18.45 3.52 -7.98
C CYS A 86 17.35 3.74 -9.05
N GLY A 87 17.07 2.73 -9.87
CA GLY A 87 16.00 2.80 -10.87
C GLY A 87 14.60 2.67 -10.26
N LEU A 88 13.60 3.19 -10.98
CA LEU A 88 12.20 3.07 -10.60
C LEU A 88 11.80 1.59 -10.40
N PHE A 89 11.08 1.30 -9.31
CA PHE A 89 10.62 -0.03 -8.92
C PHE A 89 11.73 -1.04 -8.65
N CYS A 90 12.98 -0.57 -8.47
CA CYS A 90 14.07 -1.43 -8.04
C CYS A 90 14.02 -1.63 -6.52
N TYR A 91 14.03 -2.88 -6.08
CA TYR A 91 14.20 -3.25 -4.67
C TYR A 91 15.68 -3.48 -4.42
N SER A 92 16.28 -2.65 -3.57
CA SER A 92 17.72 -2.63 -3.34
C SER A 92 18.05 -2.53 -1.87
N GLU A 93 19.25 -2.94 -1.52
CA GLU A 93 19.88 -2.63 -0.24
C GLU A 93 20.69 -1.34 -0.39
N PHE A 94 20.45 -0.40 0.49
CA PHE A 94 21.05 0.93 0.46
C PHE A 94 21.91 1.17 1.69
N THR A 95 23.13 1.68 1.50
CA THR A 95 23.90 2.33 2.56
C THR A 95 23.57 3.82 2.53
N LEU A 96 22.86 4.29 3.54
CA LEU A 96 22.36 5.65 3.66
C LEU A 96 23.14 6.45 4.68
N VAL A 97 23.45 7.69 4.34
CA VAL A 97 24.02 8.67 5.26
C VAL A 97 22.95 9.73 5.53
N PRO A 98 22.58 9.96 6.80
CA PRO A 98 21.64 11.01 7.13
C PRO A 98 22.17 12.38 6.76
N GLY A 99 21.32 13.19 6.12
CA GLY A 99 21.60 14.59 5.80
C GLY A 99 20.66 15.53 6.56
N ARG A 100 20.73 16.82 6.24
CA ARG A 100 19.91 17.83 6.92
C ARG A 100 18.42 17.70 6.60
N ASN A 101 18.07 17.46 5.34
CA ASN A 101 16.70 17.42 4.86
C ASN A 101 16.34 16.07 4.22
N MET A 102 17.31 15.30 3.75
CA MET A 102 17.15 14.01 3.11
C MET A 102 18.39 13.16 3.34
N TYR A 103 18.29 11.88 3.10
CA TYR A 103 19.42 10.95 3.12
C TYR A 103 20.30 11.13 1.88
N THR A 104 21.52 10.61 1.94
CA THR A 104 22.41 10.47 0.77
C THR A 104 22.71 8.98 0.59
N VAL A 105 22.49 8.47 -0.62
CA VAL A 105 22.86 7.10 -0.99
C VAL A 105 24.37 7.07 -1.19
N ARG A 106 25.08 6.32 -0.34
CA ARG A 106 26.50 6.07 -0.47
C ARG A 106 26.78 4.89 -1.38
N GLU A 107 26.06 3.79 -1.13
CA GLU A 107 26.14 2.55 -1.88
C GLU A 107 24.75 1.97 -2.05
N ALA A 108 24.53 1.22 -3.11
CA ALA A 108 23.30 0.47 -3.31
C ALA A 108 23.60 -0.82 -4.09
N GLU A 109 22.93 -1.91 -3.69
CA GLU A 109 23.01 -3.22 -4.31
C GLU A 109 21.60 -3.70 -4.66
N VAL A 110 21.40 -4.10 -5.92
CA VAL A 110 20.11 -4.63 -6.39
C VAL A 110 19.80 -5.95 -5.71
N LYS A 111 18.63 -6.07 -5.10
CA LYS A 111 18.10 -7.35 -4.60
C LYS A 111 17.08 -7.94 -5.58
N ASN A 112 16.23 -7.11 -6.18
CA ASN A 112 15.28 -7.54 -7.19
C ASN A 112 14.87 -6.40 -8.13
N VAL A 113 14.60 -6.75 -9.39
CA VAL A 113 14.05 -5.86 -10.41
C VAL A 113 12.83 -6.52 -11.03
N PHE A 114 11.69 -5.86 -11.00
CA PHE A 114 10.42 -6.39 -11.51
C PHE A 114 10.27 -6.07 -13.01
N HIS A 115 11.10 -6.71 -13.86
CA HIS A 115 11.18 -6.42 -15.30
C HIS A 115 9.85 -6.56 -16.02
N GLY A 116 8.99 -7.51 -15.61
CA GLY A 116 7.71 -7.74 -16.24
C GLY A 116 6.69 -6.60 -16.05
N ILE A 117 6.89 -5.70 -15.09
CA ILE A 117 6.01 -4.53 -14.92
C ILE A 117 5.98 -3.66 -16.18
N SER A 118 7.14 -3.48 -16.84
CA SER A 118 7.25 -2.65 -18.04
C SER A 118 6.81 -3.35 -19.33
N SER A 119 6.40 -4.62 -19.27
CA SER A 119 5.97 -5.37 -20.47
C SER A 119 4.54 -5.04 -20.92
N SER A 120 3.74 -4.35 -20.09
CA SER A 120 2.42 -3.84 -20.49
C SER A 120 2.18 -2.43 -19.94
N ILE A 121 1.39 -1.63 -20.65
CA ILE A 121 0.99 -0.28 -20.22
C ILE A 121 0.11 -0.37 -18.97
N GLU A 122 -0.78 -1.35 -18.92
CA GLU A 122 -1.69 -1.59 -17.80
C GLU A 122 -0.92 -1.99 -16.54
N GLY A 123 0.07 -2.90 -16.66
CA GLY A 123 0.93 -3.32 -15.55
C GLY A 123 1.74 -2.15 -15.00
N MET A 124 2.35 -1.34 -15.88
CA MET A 124 3.09 -0.15 -15.49
C MET A 124 2.17 0.88 -14.80
N SER A 125 0.98 1.13 -15.36
CA SER A 125 0.01 2.08 -14.79
C SER A 125 -0.46 1.64 -13.41
N LEU A 126 -0.74 0.35 -13.22
CA LEU A 126 -1.13 -0.20 -11.93
C LEU A 126 0.01 -0.09 -10.91
N ALA A 127 1.25 -0.39 -11.29
CA ALA A 127 2.40 -0.27 -10.41
C ALA A 127 2.65 1.19 -9.99
N MET A 128 2.52 2.15 -10.91
CA MET A 128 2.62 3.58 -10.62
C MET A 128 1.52 4.04 -9.66
N TYR A 129 0.27 3.61 -9.88
CA TYR A 129 -0.85 3.88 -8.97
C TYR A 129 -0.57 3.35 -7.56
N MET A 130 -0.13 2.09 -7.45
CA MET A 130 0.21 1.49 -6.15
C MET A 130 1.36 2.22 -5.45
N ALA A 131 2.38 2.63 -6.19
CA ALA A 131 3.50 3.40 -5.66
C ALA A 131 3.05 4.77 -5.12
N GLU A 132 2.16 5.46 -5.83
CA GLU A 132 1.61 6.76 -5.39
C GLU A 132 0.75 6.61 -4.14
N MET A 133 -0.10 5.58 -4.08
CA MET A 133 -0.86 5.24 -2.88
C MET A 133 0.07 4.91 -1.70
N ALA A 134 1.12 4.13 -1.91
CA ALA A 134 2.11 3.82 -0.88
C ALA A 134 2.83 5.08 -0.38
N MET A 135 3.23 5.99 -1.26
CA MET A 135 3.84 7.28 -0.87
C MET A 135 2.91 8.14 -0.01
N THR A 136 1.60 8.04 -0.24
CA THR A 136 0.58 8.84 0.45
C THR A 136 0.18 8.25 1.80
N LEU A 137 0.02 6.92 1.86
CA LEU A 137 -0.56 6.22 3.00
C LEU A 137 0.48 5.64 3.96
N SER A 138 1.70 5.31 3.46
CA SER A 138 2.72 4.75 4.32
C SER A 138 3.30 5.80 5.30
N PRO A 139 3.60 5.39 6.52
CA PRO A 139 4.15 6.30 7.53
C PRO A 139 5.53 6.83 7.14
N THR A 140 5.89 7.98 7.68
CA THR A 140 7.24 8.55 7.56
C THR A 140 7.92 8.54 8.92
N GLY A 141 9.12 7.97 9.01
CA GLY A 141 9.88 7.85 10.25
C GLY A 141 9.34 6.80 11.23
N GLN A 142 8.58 5.85 10.74
CA GLN A 142 8.01 4.72 11.48
C GLN A 142 8.13 3.45 10.64
N GLU A 143 7.95 2.30 11.28
CA GLU A 143 7.97 1.01 10.60
C GLU A 143 6.85 0.91 9.54
N ALA A 144 7.22 0.41 8.35
CA ALA A 144 6.34 0.18 7.21
C ALA A 144 6.65 -1.18 6.54
N GLN A 145 7.00 -2.18 7.34
CA GLN A 145 7.38 -3.50 6.83
C GLN A 145 6.21 -4.22 6.14
N ARG A 146 4.98 -4.01 6.62
CA ARG A 146 3.78 -4.63 6.04
C ARG A 146 3.47 -4.01 4.69
N GLU A 147 3.48 -2.68 4.60
CA GLU A 147 3.23 -1.92 3.39
C GLU A 147 4.26 -2.25 2.31
N LEU A 148 5.54 -2.32 2.68
CA LEU A 148 6.62 -2.72 1.77
C LEU A 148 6.39 -4.16 1.27
N ARG A 149 6.08 -5.10 2.15
CA ARG A 149 5.82 -6.50 1.78
C ARG A 149 4.63 -6.64 0.85
N LEU A 150 3.52 -5.95 1.14
CA LEU A 150 2.33 -5.95 0.29
C LEU A 150 2.68 -5.46 -1.12
N LEU A 151 3.39 -4.33 -1.21
CA LEU A 151 3.76 -3.74 -2.48
C LEU A 151 4.72 -4.62 -3.28
N LEU A 152 5.72 -5.23 -2.63
CA LEU A 152 6.64 -6.19 -3.26
C LEU A 152 5.89 -7.41 -3.81
N ASN A 153 4.93 -7.96 -3.06
CA ASN A 153 4.09 -9.07 -3.50
C ASN A 153 3.24 -8.67 -4.73
N CYS A 154 2.61 -7.50 -4.70
CA CYS A 154 1.83 -7.00 -5.84
C CYS A 154 2.72 -6.79 -7.07
N PHE A 155 3.89 -6.19 -6.93
CA PHE A 155 4.84 -5.98 -8.02
C PHE A 155 5.35 -7.30 -8.61
N TYR A 156 5.61 -8.29 -7.76
CA TYR A 156 5.94 -9.64 -8.21
C TYR A 156 4.80 -10.24 -9.04
N MET A 157 3.56 -10.16 -8.58
CA MET A 157 2.40 -10.71 -9.30
C MET A 157 2.16 -10.01 -10.64
N ILE A 158 2.35 -8.68 -10.72
CA ILE A 158 2.30 -7.94 -11.98
C ILE A 158 3.42 -8.42 -12.91
N SER A 159 4.65 -8.54 -12.41
CA SER A 159 5.81 -8.93 -13.19
C SER A 159 5.70 -10.34 -13.77
N GLU A 160 5.11 -11.28 -13.02
CA GLU A 160 4.87 -12.65 -13.49
C GLU A 160 3.74 -12.77 -14.51
N SER A 161 2.86 -11.78 -14.61
CA SER A 161 1.72 -11.74 -15.57
C SER A 161 0.80 -12.97 -15.53
N LYS A 162 0.74 -13.68 -14.38
CA LYS A 162 -0.07 -14.90 -14.21
C LYS A 162 -1.42 -14.64 -13.54
N THR A 163 -1.62 -13.44 -13.01
CA THR A 163 -2.81 -13.05 -12.26
C THR A 163 -3.46 -11.84 -12.93
N ASP A 164 -4.79 -11.84 -13.01
CA ASP A 164 -5.54 -10.69 -13.52
C ASP A 164 -5.20 -9.43 -12.72
N LEU A 165 -4.85 -8.34 -13.41
CA LEU A 165 -4.48 -7.07 -12.80
C LEU A 165 -5.59 -6.51 -11.89
N ARG A 166 -6.86 -6.80 -12.19
CA ARG A 166 -8.00 -6.41 -11.35
C ARG A 166 -7.97 -7.11 -9.99
N VAL A 167 -7.57 -8.39 -9.96
CA VAL A 167 -7.39 -9.14 -8.69
C VAL A 167 -6.25 -8.52 -7.90
N ILE A 168 -5.12 -8.21 -8.54
CA ILE A 168 -3.97 -7.59 -7.87
C ILE A 168 -4.36 -6.22 -7.30
N LYS A 169 -5.12 -5.42 -8.06
CA LYS A 169 -5.65 -4.13 -7.63
C LYS A 169 -6.55 -4.28 -6.40
N ALA A 170 -7.52 -5.18 -6.45
CA ALA A 170 -8.45 -5.42 -5.34
C ALA A 170 -7.71 -5.88 -4.07
N VAL A 171 -6.73 -6.79 -4.20
CA VAL A 171 -5.89 -7.22 -3.07
C VAL A 171 -5.13 -6.04 -2.46
N PHE A 172 -4.49 -5.23 -3.29
CA PHE A 172 -3.74 -4.08 -2.82
C PHE A 172 -4.63 -3.06 -2.09
N GLU A 173 -5.75 -2.67 -2.69
CA GLU A 173 -6.65 -1.65 -2.13
C GLU A 173 -7.29 -2.12 -0.83
N LEU A 174 -7.90 -3.30 -0.82
CA LEU A 174 -8.58 -3.85 0.36
C LEU A 174 -7.60 -4.10 1.51
N ARG A 175 -6.42 -4.63 1.22
CA ARG A 175 -5.42 -4.87 2.25
C ARG A 175 -4.86 -3.57 2.81
N THR A 176 -4.53 -2.61 1.96
CA THR A 176 -4.06 -1.28 2.38
C THR A 176 -5.11 -0.58 3.27
N MET A 177 -6.38 -0.57 2.86
CA MET A 177 -7.45 0.02 3.65
C MET A 177 -7.62 -0.69 5.01
N SER A 178 -7.52 -2.01 5.02
CA SER A 178 -7.58 -2.82 6.24
C SER A 178 -6.44 -2.46 7.20
N GLU A 179 -5.21 -2.33 6.71
CA GLU A 179 -4.02 -1.99 7.51
C GLU A 179 -4.03 -0.54 7.99
N CYS A 180 -4.64 0.37 7.22
CA CYS A 180 -4.89 1.75 7.64
C CYS A 180 -6.01 1.88 8.70
N GLY A 181 -6.64 0.78 9.14
CA GLY A 181 -7.68 0.78 10.16
C GLY A 181 -9.09 1.00 9.63
N PHE A 182 -9.30 0.96 8.31
CA PHE A 182 -10.61 1.10 7.66
C PHE A 182 -11.25 -0.24 7.31
N MET A 183 -10.82 -1.33 7.95
CA MET A 183 -11.40 -2.65 7.70
C MET A 183 -12.87 -2.68 8.13
N PRO A 184 -13.81 -3.03 7.22
CA PRO A 184 -15.22 -3.17 7.57
C PRO A 184 -15.47 -4.41 8.45
N GLN A 185 -16.62 -4.46 9.09
CA GLN A 185 -17.08 -5.62 9.85
C GLN A 185 -17.60 -6.69 8.88
N ILE A 186 -16.69 -7.54 8.38
CA ILE A 186 -16.96 -8.51 7.32
C ILE A 186 -17.09 -9.94 7.81
N VAL A 187 -16.99 -10.19 9.12
CA VAL A 187 -17.01 -11.55 9.67
C VAL A 187 -18.41 -12.16 9.61
N CYS A 188 -19.44 -11.40 10.01
CA CYS A 188 -20.82 -11.88 10.03
C CYS A 188 -21.82 -10.74 9.81
N CYS A 189 -23.09 -11.10 9.57
CA CYS A 189 -24.17 -10.14 9.53
C CYS A 189 -24.27 -9.35 10.84
N ARG A 190 -24.35 -8.04 10.75
CA ARG A 190 -24.46 -7.15 11.91
C ARG A 190 -25.68 -7.44 12.76
N ASP A 191 -26.82 -7.77 12.14
CA ASP A 191 -28.10 -7.85 12.81
C ASP A 191 -28.41 -9.24 13.38
N CYS A 192 -28.06 -10.32 12.66
CA CYS A 192 -28.39 -11.70 13.08
C CYS A 192 -27.16 -12.60 13.25
N SER A 193 -25.94 -12.07 13.08
CA SER A 193 -24.68 -12.80 13.20
C SER A 193 -24.52 -13.99 12.22
N ALA A 194 -25.32 -14.07 11.14
CA ALA A 194 -25.15 -15.08 10.11
C ALA A 194 -23.77 -14.93 9.46
N TYR A 195 -23.01 -16.03 9.44
CA TYR A 195 -21.66 -16.08 8.86
C TYR A 195 -21.71 -16.45 7.37
N ASP A 196 -22.53 -17.44 7.00
CA ASP A 196 -22.66 -17.94 5.65
C ASP A 196 -24.01 -17.57 5.04
N GLY A 197 -24.04 -17.51 3.69
CA GLY A 197 -25.23 -17.23 2.90
C GLY A 197 -24.89 -17.09 1.42
N ALA A 198 -25.91 -17.21 0.56
CA ALA A 198 -25.74 -17.12 -0.89
C ALA A 198 -25.36 -15.69 -1.36
N ALA A 199 -25.82 -14.67 -0.63
CA ALA A 199 -25.55 -13.27 -0.94
C ALA A 199 -25.57 -12.40 0.31
N PHE A 200 -24.83 -11.30 0.27
CA PHE A 200 -24.73 -10.32 1.33
C PHE A 200 -24.83 -8.89 0.78
N TYR A 201 -25.23 -7.97 1.62
CA TYR A 201 -25.12 -6.54 1.38
C TYR A 201 -23.97 -5.97 2.21
N LEU A 202 -22.94 -5.43 1.54
CA LEU A 202 -21.89 -4.65 2.17
C LEU A 202 -22.30 -3.17 2.14
N ASP A 203 -22.55 -2.60 3.31
CA ASP A 203 -22.69 -1.16 3.45
C ASP A 203 -21.29 -0.54 3.52
N VAL A 204 -20.85 0.04 2.41
CA VAL A 204 -19.52 0.64 2.29
C VAL A 204 -19.38 1.90 3.16
N GLN A 205 -20.48 2.62 3.40
CA GLN A 205 -20.47 3.85 4.21
C GLN A 205 -20.38 3.53 5.71
N GLU A 206 -21.17 2.57 6.16
CA GLU A 206 -21.22 2.17 7.56
C GLU A 206 -20.20 1.06 7.90
N GLY A 207 -19.58 0.44 6.90
CA GLY A 207 -18.54 -0.57 7.05
C GLY A 207 -19.03 -1.86 7.71
N HIS A 208 -20.21 -2.38 7.34
CA HIS A 208 -20.75 -3.63 7.88
C HIS A 208 -21.49 -4.47 6.85
N LEU A 209 -21.68 -5.76 7.18
CA LEU A 209 -22.43 -6.72 6.37
C LEU A 209 -23.85 -6.94 6.90
N LEU A 210 -24.80 -7.13 5.96
CA LEU A 210 -26.12 -7.72 6.22
C LEU A 210 -26.29 -8.97 5.37
N CYS A 211 -26.86 -10.05 5.94
CA CYS A 211 -27.28 -11.20 5.15
C CYS A 211 -28.50 -10.85 4.28
N ALA A 212 -28.87 -11.70 3.34
CA ALA A 212 -29.96 -11.44 2.40
C ALA A 212 -31.28 -11.09 3.11
N ASP A 213 -31.63 -11.82 4.18
CA ASP A 213 -32.86 -11.58 4.94
C ASP A 213 -32.86 -10.22 5.67
N CYS A 214 -31.75 -9.89 6.30
CA CYS A 214 -31.62 -8.60 7.01
C CYS A 214 -31.51 -7.43 6.04
N ALA A 215 -30.86 -7.62 4.90
CA ALA A 215 -30.81 -6.62 3.83
C ALA A 215 -32.22 -6.35 3.26
N ALA A 216 -32.99 -7.41 2.98
CA ALA A 216 -34.37 -7.28 2.51
C ALA A 216 -35.27 -6.54 3.52
N LYS A 217 -35.16 -6.84 4.81
CA LYS A 217 -35.87 -6.13 5.88
C LYS A 217 -35.48 -4.64 5.95
N ALA A 218 -34.23 -4.33 5.63
CA ALA A 218 -33.72 -2.95 5.59
C ALA A 218 -33.98 -2.26 4.22
N GLY A 219 -34.69 -2.90 3.28
CA GLY A 219 -34.94 -2.35 1.93
C GLY A 219 -33.69 -2.25 1.08
N LYS A 220 -32.66 -3.06 1.32
CA LYS A 220 -31.38 -3.08 0.62
C LYS A 220 -31.28 -4.30 -0.30
N THR A 221 -30.58 -4.15 -1.42
CA THR A 221 -30.28 -5.24 -2.36
C THR A 221 -28.86 -5.74 -2.15
N CYS A 222 -28.67 -7.06 -2.07
CA CYS A 222 -27.35 -7.67 -1.92
C CYS A 222 -26.43 -7.27 -3.09
N ASN A 223 -25.21 -6.86 -2.76
CA ASN A 223 -24.19 -6.44 -3.71
C ASN A 223 -22.97 -7.39 -3.75
N LEU A 224 -22.87 -8.33 -2.81
CA LEU A 224 -21.85 -9.37 -2.77
C LEU A 224 -22.49 -10.75 -2.93
N ASP A 225 -21.92 -11.58 -3.81
CA ASP A 225 -22.17 -13.01 -3.81
C ASP A 225 -21.20 -13.75 -2.87
N GLN A 226 -21.39 -15.05 -2.72
CA GLN A 226 -20.56 -15.89 -1.85
C GLN A 226 -19.07 -15.85 -2.24
N GLY A 227 -18.74 -15.81 -3.55
CA GLY A 227 -17.37 -15.75 -4.03
C GLY A 227 -16.69 -14.43 -3.70
N ALA A 228 -17.39 -13.31 -3.89
CA ALA A 228 -16.90 -11.98 -3.55
C ALA A 228 -16.71 -11.82 -2.03
N LEU A 229 -17.67 -12.30 -1.22
CA LEU A 229 -17.54 -12.28 0.24
C LEU A 229 -16.35 -13.12 0.73
N TYR A 230 -16.18 -14.33 0.16
CA TYR A 230 -15.02 -15.17 0.47
C TYR A 230 -13.71 -14.46 0.15
N ALA A 231 -13.58 -13.87 -1.04
CA ALA A 231 -12.39 -13.13 -1.44
C ALA A 231 -12.14 -11.92 -0.54
N LEU A 232 -13.16 -11.14 -0.21
CA LEU A 232 -13.08 -9.99 0.70
C LEU A 232 -12.52 -10.40 2.07
N ARG A 233 -13.09 -11.46 2.67
CA ARG A 233 -12.62 -12.01 3.95
C ARG A 233 -11.19 -12.53 3.83
N HIS A 234 -10.90 -13.29 2.76
CA HIS A 234 -9.55 -13.83 2.54
C HIS A 234 -8.51 -12.70 2.48
N ILE A 235 -8.74 -11.69 1.65
CA ILE A 235 -7.81 -10.56 1.45
C ILE A 235 -7.58 -9.81 2.77
N CYS A 236 -8.63 -9.53 3.52
CA CYS A 236 -8.52 -8.72 4.74
C CYS A 236 -7.96 -9.47 5.95
N LEU A 237 -8.20 -10.80 6.05
CA LEU A 237 -7.97 -11.56 7.28
C LEU A 237 -6.82 -12.56 7.19
N VAL A 238 -6.39 -12.96 5.99
CA VAL A 238 -5.34 -13.98 5.82
C VAL A 238 -3.94 -13.41 6.11
N GLU A 239 -3.01 -14.29 6.42
CA GLU A 239 -1.58 -13.94 6.52
C GLU A 239 -1.01 -13.45 5.17
N ASP A 240 -0.09 -12.50 5.19
CA ASP A 240 0.52 -11.88 4.00
C ASP A 240 1.09 -12.88 2.99
N LYS A 241 1.64 -14.01 3.47
CA LYS A 241 2.22 -15.06 2.61
C LYS A 241 1.18 -15.77 1.74
N LYS A 242 -0.10 -15.73 2.13
CA LYS A 242 -1.21 -16.42 1.46
C LYS A 242 -2.18 -15.46 0.78
N ILE A 243 -1.87 -14.17 0.74
CA ILE A 243 -2.81 -13.13 0.31
C ILE A 243 -3.34 -13.35 -1.12
N PHE A 244 -2.55 -13.96 -2.00
CA PHE A 244 -2.94 -14.34 -3.37
C PHE A 244 -3.36 -15.80 -3.51
N ALA A 245 -3.47 -16.57 -2.41
CA ALA A 245 -3.79 -17.99 -2.44
C ALA A 245 -5.31 -18.25 -2.49
N PHE A 246 -6.03 -17.59 -3.37
CA PHE A 246 -7.46 -17.80 -3.60
C PHE A 246 -7.79 -17.74 -5.09
N LYS A 247 -8.98 -18.23 -5.43
CA LYS A 247 -9.53 -18.14 -6.78
C LYS A 247 -10.86 -17.40 -6.72
N ILE A 248 -11.11 -16.55 -7.69
CA ILE A 248 -12.35 -15.78 -7.81
C ILE A 248 -12.85 -15.85 -9.25
N SER A 249 -14.16 -15.98 -9.44
CA SER A 249 -14.77 -15.88 -10.76
C SER A 249 -14.79 -14.44 -11.25
N VAL A 250 -14.87 -14.22 -12.57
CA VAL A 250 -14.95 -12.87 -13.14
C VAL A 250 -16.18 -12.13 -12.58
N GLY A 251 -17.34 -12.79 -12.51
CA GLY A 251 -18.56 -12.17 -12.00
C GLY A 251 -18.50 -11.81 -10.51
N SER A 252 -17.80 -12.61 -9.69
CA SER A 252 -17.58 -12.26 -8.27
C SER A 252 -16.54 -11.15 -8.11
N LEU A 253 -15.54 -11.09 -8.99
CA LEU A 253 -14.53 -10.03 -8.97
C LEU A 253 -15.13 -8.65 -9.30
N GLU A 254 -16.13 -8.59 -10.18
CA GLU A 254 -16.85 -7.34 -10.51
C GLU A 254 -17.69 -6.80 -9.36
N LYS A 255 -17.98 -7.65 -8.36
CA LYS A 255 -18.72 -7.28 -7.15
C LYS A 255 -17.81 -6.95 -5.95
N LEU A 256 -16.53 -7.21 -6.10
CA LEU A 256 -15.53 -6.96 -5.09
C LEU A 256 -14.94 -5.55 -5.22
#